data_8f9d640d0cc26433c10be1ecec22e975
#
_entry.id   8f9d640d0cc26433c10be1ecec22e975
#
_cell.length_a   1.000
_cell.length_b   1.000
_cell.length_c   1.000
_cell.angle_alpha   90.00
_cell.angle_beta   90.00
_cell.angle_gamma   90.00
#
_symmetry.space_group_name_H-M   'P 1'
#
loop_
_entity.id
_entity.type
_entity.pdbx_description
1 polymer ?
#
loop_
_entity_poly.entity_id
_entity_poly.type
_entity_poly.pdbx_seq_one_letter_code
_entity_poly.pdbx_strand_id
1 'polypeptide(L)'
;LHFVAAIVDDHVRKLHFGDGFSCHICALRPYSRGSVRLRDSNAFSDPLIDPNYLSDSRDLKTLITGAKLTREILQAPALSKYRYKELFGINGNMTDKDWEKHIKQRADTIYHPVGTCKMGVDNMAVVSPKLKVYGVEGLRIVDASIMPTIVSGNTNAPTIMIAEKAADIIKKKYQLG
;
A
#
# COMPACT_ATOMS: atom_id res chain seq x y z
N LEU A 1 -11.29 -3.13 4.06
CA LEU A 1 -11.87 -1.93 4.65
C LEU A 1 -11.24 -1.65 6.00
N HIS A 2 -10.93 -0.37 6.28
CA HIS A 2 -10.43 0.09 7.58
C HIS A 2 -11.41 1.13 8.12
N PHE A 3 -12.11 0.80 9.18
CA PHE A 3 -12.99 1.73 9.88
C PHE A 3 -12.21 2.52 10.92
N VAL A 4 -12.39 3.84 10.93
CA VAL A 4 -11.72 4.77 11.87
C VAL A 4 -12.77 5.67 12.48
N ALA A 5 -12.84 5.73 13.81
CA ALA A 5 -13.75 6.59 14.56
C ALA A 5 -13.24 8.05 14.59
N ALA A 6 -12.91 8.60 13.43
CA ALA A 6 -12.46 9.97 13.23
C ALA A 6 -12.70 10.39 11.77
N ILE A 7 -12.79 11.70 11.53
CA ILE A 7 -12.77 12.27 10.18
C ILE A 7 -11.31 12.35 9.72
N VAL A 8 -10.93 11.50 8.77
CA VAL A 8 -9.58 11.48 8.21
C VAL A 8 -9.58 12.13 6.83
N ASP A 9 -8.70 13.11 6.63
CA ASP A 9 -8.50 13.80 5.36
C ASP A 9 -7.01 14.10 5.17
N ASP A 10 -6.51 13.90 3.96
CA ASP A 10 -5.15 14.24 3.54
C ASP A 10 -4.07 13.79 4.56
N HIS A 11 -4.04 12.52 4.90
CA HIS A 11 -3.12 11.94 5.92
C HIS A 11 -3.16 12.66 7.27
N VAL A 12 -4.34 13.11 7.71
CA VAL A 12 -4.52 13.91 8.93
C VAL A 12 -3.87 15.30 8.86
N ARG A 13 -3.39 15.73 7.68
CA ARG A 13 -2.87 17.10 7.50
C ARG A 13 -3.97 18.15 7.51
N LYS A 14 -5.20 17.75 7.16
CA LYS A 14 -6.40 18.60 7.25
C LYS A 14 -7.24 18.15 8.43
N LEU A 15 -7.35 19.01 9.42
CA LEU A 15 -8.16 18.76 10.60
C LEU A 15 -9.62 19.13 10.34
N HIS A 16 -10.51 18.22 10.70
CA HIS A 16 -11.95 18.47 10.74
C HIS A 16 -12.41 18.41 12.21
N PHE A 17 -13.02 19.47 12.68
CA PHE A 17 -13.57 19.55 14.03
C PHE A 17 -14.97 18.93 14.05
N GLY A 18 -15.27 18.21 15.11
CA GLY A 18 -16.54 17.53 15.34
C GLY A 18 -16.43 16.01 15.33
N ASP A 19 -17.54 15.36 15.69
CA ASP A 19 -17.62 13.91 15.69
C ASP A 19 -17.83 13.37 14.30
N GLY A 20 -17.18 12.24 14.00
CA GLY A 20 -17.35 11.58 12.73
C GLY A 20 -16.56 10.28 12.64
N PHE A 21 -16.76 9.57 11.53
CA PHE A 21 -16.01 8.35 11.23
C PHE A 21 -15.68 8.26 9.75
N SER A 22 -14.66 7.52 9.44
CA SER A 22 -14.20 7.25 8.09
C SER A 22 -14.10 5.76 7.84
N CYS A 23 -14.29 5.34 6.60
CA CYS A 23 -13.99 3.99 6.18
C CYS A 23 -13.10 4.03 4.93
N HIS A 24 -11.90 3.50 5.06
CA HIS A 24 -10.89 3.50 4.02
C HIS A 24 -10.94 2.19 3.24
N ILE A 25 -10.83 2.29 1.93
CA ILE A 25 -10.85 1.16 1.00
C ILE A 25 -9.44 1.00 0.44
N CYS A 26 -8.92 -0.22 0.41
CA CYS A 26 -7.60 -0.53 -0.12
C CYS A 26 -7.70 -1.58 -1.22
N ALA A 27 -7.04 -1.34 -2.35
CA ALA A 27 -6.75 -2.39 -3.33
C ALA A 27 -5.63 -3.28 -2.77
N LEU A 28 -5.98 -4.49 -2.30
CA LEU A 28 -5.03 -5.38 -1.62
C LEU A 28 -4.01 -6.01 -2.58
N ARG A 29 -4.32 -6.09 -3.87
CA ARG A 29 -3.44 -6.65 -4.91
C ARG A 29 -3.42 -5.73 -6.12
N PRO A 30 -2.78 -4.55 -6.01
CA PRO A 30 -2.75 -3.60 -7.12
C PRO A 30 -1.95 -4.16 -8.30
N TYR A 31 -2.39 -3.84 -9.50
CA TYR A 31 -1.70 -4.14 -10.76
C TYR A 31 -0.70 -3.06 -11.14
N SER A 32 -0.97 -1.80 -10.79
CA SER A 32 -0.06 -0.68 -11.01
C SER A 32 1.31 -0.94 -10.42
N ARG A 33 2.36 -0.53 -11.13
CA ARG A 33 3.75 -0.68 -10.70
C ARG A 33 4.45 0.65 -10.80
N GLY A 34 5.19 0.98 -9.75
CA GLY A 34 6.04 2.15 -9.68
C GLY A 34 7.53 1.80 -9.77
N SER A 35 8.37 2.77 -9.51
CA SER A 35 9.82 2.59 -9.51
C SER A 35 10.50 3.46 -8.46
N VAL A 36 11.65 2.98 -7.98
CA VAL A 36 12.63 3.77 -7.23
C VAL A 36 13.93 3.71 -8.00
N ARG A 37 14.49 4.87 -8.33
CA ARG A 37 15.72 4.98 -9.17
C ARG A 37 16.69 5.97 -8.56
N LEU A 38 17.97 5.82 -8.90
CA LEU A 38 18.96 6.85 -8.60
C LEU A 38 18.64 8.12 -9.40
N ARG A 39 18.80 9.28 -8.76
CA ARG A 39 18.68 10.58 -9.41
C ARG A 39 19.91 10.89 -10.23
N ASP A 40 21.09 10.63 -9.63
CA ASP A 40 22.41 10.89 -10.18
C ASP A 40 23.46 9.97 -9.49
N SER A 41 24.73 10.20 -9.69
CA SER A 41 25.82 9.45 -9.09
C SER A 41 26.18 9.88 -7.66
N ASN A 42 25.58 10.93 -7.12
CA ASN A 42 25.80 11.39 -5.77
C ASN A 42 24.96 10.56 -4.79
N ALA A 43 25.60 9.81 -3.91
CA ALA A 43 24.93 8.94 -2.93
C ALA A 43 24.06 9.70 -1.90
N PHE A 44 24.22 11.03 -1.78
CA PHE A 44 23.43 11.88 -0.88
C PHE A 44 22.21 12.54 -1.58
N SER A 45 22.08 12.37 -2.88
CA SER A 45 20.89 12.85 -3.59
C SER A 45 19.68 11.97 -3.29
N ASP A 46 18.53 12.63 -3.06
CA ASP A 46 17.27 11.89 -2.86
C ASP A 46 16.94 11.05 -4.10
N PRO A 47 16.47 9.81 -3.92
CA PRO A 47 16.09 8.95 -5.04
C PRO A 47 14.87 9.51 -5.79
N LEU A 48 14.72 9.11 -7.05
CA LEU A 48 13.50 9.32 -7.81
C LEU A 48 12.50 8.25 -7.41
N ILE A 49 11.42 8.66 -6.75
CA ILE A 49 10.36 7.75 -6.29
C ILE A 49 9.09 8.06 -7.10
N ASP A 50 8.64 7.10 -7.88
CA ASP A 50 7.40 7.15 -8.63
C ASP A 50 6.54 5.94 -8.27
N PRO A 51 5.51 6.09 -7.42
CA PRO A 51 4.60 5.00 -7.08
C PRO A 51 3.69 4.61 -8.25
N ASN A 52 3.48 5.50 -9.22
CA ASN A 52 2.67 5.30 -10.44
C ASN A 52 1.28 4.72 -10.12
N TYR A 53 0.63 5.25 -9.05
CA TYR A 53 -0.68 4.80 -8.61
C TYR A 53 -1.74 4.93 -9.69
N LEU A 54 -2.68 3.98 -9.75
CA LEU A 54 -3.82 3.97 -10.68
C LEU A 54 -3.43 3.96 -12.16
N SER A 55 -2.20 3.61 -12.51
CA SER A 55 -1.76 3.46 -13.90
C SER A 55 -2.43 2.29 -14.61
N ASP A 56 -2.84 1.27 -13.86
CA ASP A 56 -3.66 0.16 -14.36
C ASP A 56 -5.15 0.40 -14.02
N SER A 57 -6.00 0.40 -15.03
CA SER A 57 -7.43 0.69 -14.87
C SER A 57 -8.18 -0.31 -13.98
N ARG A 58 -7.64 -1.51 -13.77
CA ARG A 58 -8.23 -2.53 -12.88
C ARG A 58 -8.19 -2.09 -11.43
N ASP A 59 -7.17 -1.34 -11.03
CA ASP A 59 -7.04 -0.82 -9.66
C ASP A 59 -8.15 0.21 -9.38
N LEU A 60 -8.36 1.12 -10.32
CA LEU A 60 -9.42 2.11 -10.23
C LEU A 60 -10.81 1.46 -10.17
N LYS A 61 -11.08 0.46 -11.03
CA LYS A 61 -12.34 -0.29 -11.02
C LYS A 61 -12.58 -0.98 -9.67
N THR A 62 -11.54 -1.58 -9.09
CA THR A 62 -11.59 -2.22 -7.78
C THR A 62 -11.95 -1.19 -6.69
N LEU A 63 -11.31 -0.03 -6.72
CA LEU A 63 -11.59 1.04 -5.75
C LEU A 63 -13.00 1.63 -5.91
N ILE A 64 -13.50 1.82 -7.14
CA ILE A 64 -14.87 2.29 -7.38
C ILE A 64 -15.89 1.28 -6.80
N THR A 65 -15.71 -0.01 -7.09
CA THR A 65 -16.58 -1.06 -6.54
C THR A 65 -16.54 -1.08 -5.02
N GLY A 66 -15.36 -1.01 -4.44
CA GLY A 66 -15.17 -0.95 -3.00
C GLY A 66 -15.79 0.30 -2.37
N ALA A 67 -15.68 1.46 -3.02
CA ALA A 67 -16.26 2.71 -2.53
C ALA A 67 -17.78 2.68 -2.49
N LYS A 68 -18.41 2.16 -3.54
CA LYS A 68 -19.87 1.97 -3.60
C LYS A 68 -20.36 1.04 -2.49
N LEU A 69 -19.72 -0.13 -2.35
CA LEU A 69 -20.05 -1.10 -1.31
C LEU A 69 -19.85 -0.51 0.10
N THR A 70 -18.75 0.21 0.29
CA THR A 70 -18.49 0.86 1.59
C THR A 70 -19.57 1.89 1.92
N ARG A 71 -19.96 2.70 0.94
CA ARG A 71 -21.06 3.64 1.13
C ARG A 71 -22.36 2.92 1.51
N GLU A 72 -22.71 1.84 0.82
CA GLU A 72 -23.88 1.02 1.14
C GLU A 72 -23.84 0.51 2.60
N ILE A 73 -22.70 -0.03 3.04
CA ILE A 73 -22.50 -0.48 4.43
C ILE A 73 -22.70 0.67 5.41
N LEU A 74 -22.09 1.84 5.13
CA LEU A 74 -22.19 3.00 6.01
C LEU A 74 -23.60 3.63 6.00
N GLN A 75 -24.42 3.35 4.98
CA GLN A 75 -25.81 3.77 4.91
C GLN A 75 -26.77 2.79 5.58
N ALA A 76 -26.30 1.66 6.10
CA ALA A 76 -27.15 0.68 6.77
C ALA A 76 -27.92 1.28 7.96
N PRO A 77 -29.17 0.85 8.22
CA PRO A 77 -30.03 1.39 9.28
C PRO A 77 -29.39 1.33 10.68
N ALA A 78 -28.59 0.31 10.96
CA ALA A 78 -27.87 0.16 12.24
C ALA A 78 -26.92 1.32 12.55
N LEU A 79 -26.40 2.00 11.53
CA LEU A 79 -25.50 3.14 11.67
C LEU A 79 -26.22 4.50 11.64
N SER A 80 -27.54 4.53 11.43
CA SER A 80 -28.29 5.78 11.23
C SER A 80 -28.14 6.77 12.39
N LYS A 81 -28.12 6.30 13.63
CA LYS A 81 -27.97 7.14 14.82
C LYS A 81 -26.59 7.79 15.00
N TYR A 82 -25.59 7.31 14.28
CA TYR A 82 -24.20 7.83 14.31
C TYR A 82 -23.88 8.65 13.06
N ARG A 83 -24.80 8.76 12.09
CA ARG A 83 -24.59 9.39 10.80
C ARG A 83 -25.43 10.64 10.69
N TYR A 84 -24.78 11.76 10.35
CA TYR A 84 -25.47 13.02 10.07
C TYR A 84 -25.44 13.35 8.58
N LYS A 85 -24.26 13.49 7.99
CA LYS A 85 -24.07 13.81 6.57
C LYS A 85 -22.84 13.12 6.01
N GLU A 86 -22.86 12.88 4.71
CA GLU A 86 -21.65 12.46 3.97
C GLU A 86 -20.78 13.69 3.69
N LEU A 87 -19.47 13.52 3.78
CA LEU A 87 -18.49 14.57 3.54
C LEU A 87 -17.90 14.46 2.14
N PHE A 88 -17.13 15.46 1.74
CA PHE A 88 -16.33 15.48 0.52
C PHE A 88 -17.10 15.32 -0.79
N GLY A 89 -18.37 15.73 -0.80
CA GLY A 89 -19.23 15.69 -1.98
C GLY A 89 -19.79 14.31 -2.31
N ILE A 90 -19.55 13.31 -1.46
CA ILE A 90 -20.13 11.98 -1.62
C ILE A 90 -21.65 12.08 -1.43
N ASN A 91 -22.40 11.44 -2.32
CA ASN A 91 -23.87 11.38 -2.25
C ASN A 91 -24.42 10.17 -3.03
N GLY A 92 -25.73 9.93 -2.94
CA GLY A 92 -26.41 8.79 -3.57
C GLY A 92 -26.48 8.80 -5.09
N ASN A 93 -26.22 9.93 -5.74
CA ASN A 93 -26.38 10.11 -7.18
C ASN A 93 -25.07 10.05 -7.95
N MET A 94 -23.95 9.69 -7.28
CA MET A 94 -22.64 9.61 -7.93
C MET A 94 -22.60 8.53 -9.01
N THR A 95 -22.22 8.95 -10.21
CA THR A 95 -21.90 8.06 -11.34
C THR A 95 -20.48 7.46 -11.17
N ASP A 96 -20.14 6.47 -12.01
CA ASP A 96 -18.77 5.91 -12.02
C ASP A 96 -17.72 6.98 -12.33
N LYS A 97 -18.03 7.97 -13.17
CA LYS A 97 -17.14 9.11 -13.46
C LYS A 97 -16.94 10.01 -12.25
N ASP A 98 -17.98 10.20 -11.44
CA ASP A 98 -17.88 10.99 -10.21
C ASP A 98 -16.99 10.25 -9.18
N TRP A 99 -17.19 8.94 -9.04
CA TRP A 99 -16.34 8.10 -8.21
C TRP A 99 -14.89 8.08 -8.68
N GLU A 100 -14.65 7.94 -9.98
CA GLU A 100 -13.30 8.04 -10.56
C GLU A 100 -12.63 9.37 -10.21
N LYS A 101 -13.33 10.49 -10.42
CA LYS A 101 -12.84 11.82 -10.09
C LYS A 101 -12.52 11.94 -8.60
N HIS A 102 -13.44 11.48 -7.74
CA HIS A 102 -13.29 11.50 -6.29
C HIS A 102 -12.05 10.70 -5.85
N ILE A 103 -11.90 9.47 -6.36
CA ILE A 103 -10.77 8.60 -6.04
C ILE A 103 -9.46 9.23 -6.49
N LYS A 104 -9.37 9.70 -7.73
CA LYS A 104 -8.15 10.36 -8.24
C LYS A 104 -7.72 11.60 -7.46
N GLN A 105 -8.68 12.30 -6.85
CA GLN A 105 -8.40 13.48 -6.04
C GLN A 105 -8.03 13.17 -4.58
N ARG A 106 -8.43 11.99 -4.06
CA ARG A 106 -8.36 11.71 -2.63
C ARG A 106 -7.67 10.38 -2.28
N ALA A 107 -7.43 9.50 -3.27
CA ALA A 107 -6.71 8.27 -3.00
C ALA A 107 -5.26 8.57 -2.64
N ASP A 108 -4.76 7.82 -1.67
CA ASP A 108 -3.42 7.97 -1.16
C ASP A 108 -2.84 6.61 -0.76
N THR A 109 -1.58 6.59 -0.38
CA THR A 109 -0.94 5.37 0.11
C THR A 109 -1.47 4.96 1.48
N ILE A 110 -1.46 3.66 1.75
CA ILE A 110 -1.67 3.12 3.11
C ILE A 110 -0.34 2.68 3.74
N TYR A 111 0.79 3.18 3.24
CA TYR A 111 2.14 3.04 3.79
C TYR A 111 2.70 1.61 3.82
N HIS A 112 2.32 0.78 2.86
CA HIS A 112 2.81 -0.59 2.72
C HIS A 112 3.49 -0.86 1.37
N PRO A 113 4.49 -0.04 0.93
CA PRO A 113 5.21 -0.30 -0.31
C PRO A 113 6.11 -1.52 -0.17
N VAL A 114 6.26 -2.28 -1.26
CA VAL A 114 7.10 -3.48 -1.34
C VAL A 114 7.71 -3.60 -2.74
N GLY A 115 8.66 -4.51 -2.93
CA GLY A 115 9.05 -4.99 -4.26
C GLY A 115 10.16 -4.21 -4.94
N THR A 116 10.73 -3.15 -4.35
CA THR A 116 11.83 -2.39 -4.95
C THR A 116 13.13 -3.19 -5.08
N CYS A 117 13.28 -4.26 -4.28
CA CYS A 117 14.37 -5.23 -4.39
C CYS A 117 13.80 -6.65 -4.48
N LYS A 118 12.79 -6.86 -5.35
CA LYS A 118 12.00 -8.09 -5.35
C LYS A 118 12.86 -9.35 -5.43
N MET A 119 12.45 -10.36 -4.67
CA MET A 119 12.99 -11.71 -4.73
C MET A 119 12.44 -12.46 -5.94
N GLY A 120 13.27 -13.24 -6.60
CA GLY A 120 12.83 -14.07 -7.73
C GLY A 120 14.00 -14.72 -8.46
N VAL A 121 13.67 -15.32 -9.61
CA VAL A 121 14.62 -15.95 -10.53
C VAL A 121 14.52 -15.37 -11.95
N ASP A 122 13.65 -14.37 -12.12
CA ASP A 122 13.51 -13.65 -13.39
C ASP A 122 14.52 -12.50 -13.52
N ASN A 123 14.65 -11.95 -14.73
CA ASN A 123 15.63 -10.90 -15.06
C ASN A 123 15.43 -9.58 -14.28
N MET A 124 14.27 -9.38 -13.65
CA MET A 124 13.98 -8.21 -12.84
C MET A 124 14.15 -8.46 -11.34
N ALA A 125 14.53 -9.67 -10.95
CA ALA A 125 14.78 -9.97 -9.55
C ALA A 125 16.12 -9.34 -9.09
N VAL A 126 16.05 -8.65 -7.94
CA VAL A 126 17.25 -8.06 -7.32
C VAL A 126 17.93 -9.05 -6.39
N VAL A 127 17.15 -9.86 -5.69
CA VAL A 127 17.67 -10.91 -4.82
C VAL A 127 17.15 -12.29 -5.20
N SER A 128 18.01 -13.29 -4.96
CA SER A 128 17.65 -14.70 -5.12
C SER A 128 16.67 -15.15 -4.02
N PRO A 129 16.04 -16.36 -4.15
CA PRO A 129 15.25 -16.96 -3.06
C PRO A 129 16.04 -17.21 -1.77
N LYS A 130 17.37 -17.08 -1.79
CA LYS A 130 18.26 -17.13 -0.62
C LYS A 130 18.60 -15.73 -0.11
N LEU A 131 17.89 -14.69 -0.55
CA LEU A 131 18.04 -13.28 -0.17
C LEU A 131 19.39 -12.66 -0.52
N LYS A 132 20.16 -13.27 -1.41
CA LYS A 132 21.44 -12.75 -1.88
C LYS A 132 21.22 -11.85 -3.08
N VAL A 133 21.86 -10.68 -3.09
CA VAL A 133 21.85 -9.76 -4.23
C VAL A 133 22.55 -10.40 -5.42
N TYR A 134 21.91 -10.34 -6.58
CA TYR A 134 22.51 -10.81 -7.82
C TYR A 134 23.67 -9.90 -8.25
N GLY A 135 24.76 -10.49 -8.69
CA GLY A 135 25.93 -9.75 -9.15
C GLY A 135 26.82 -9.13 -8.06
N VAL A 136 26.46 -9.27 -6.77
CA VAL A 136 27.25 -8.75 -5.65
C VAL A 136 27.49 -9.86 -4.62
N GLU A 137 28.74 -10.14 -4.32
CA GLU A 137 29.07 -11.15 -3.32
C GLU A 137 28.95 -10.60 -1.89
N GLY A 138 28.54 -11.47 -0.96
CA GLY A 138 28.49 -11.14 0.46
C GLY A 138 27.31 -10.27 0.90
N LEU A 139 26.48 -9.75 -0.03
CA LEU A 139 25.36 -8.86 0.26
C LEU A 139 24.00 -9.57 0.25
N ARG A 140 23.15 -9.23 1.22
CA ARG A 140 21.75 -9.64 1.31
C ARG A 140 20.85 -8.44 1.51
N ILE A 141 19.60 -8.58 1.08
CA ILE A 141 18.51 -7.65 1.43
C ILE A 141 17.45 -8.43 2.20
N VAL A 142 17.03 -7.88 3.37
CA VAL A 142 16.17 -8.55 4.32
C VAL A 142 15.17 -7.56 4.89
N ASP A 143 14.23 -7.13 4.07
CA ASP A 143 13.17 -6.20 4.43
C ASP A 143 11.95 -6.36 3.51
N ALA A 144 10.96 -5.49 3.63
CA ALA A 144 9.73 -5.53 2.82
C ALA A 144 9.99 -5.40 1.31
N SER A 145 11.13 -4.82 0.89
CA SER A 145 11.44 -4.61 -0.53
C SER A 145 11.63 -5.91 -1.31
N ILE A 146 11.95 -7.02 -0.63
CA ILE A 146 12.10 -8.32 -1.28
C ILE A 146 10.78 -8.97 -1.71
N MET A 147 9.64 -8.53 -1.15
CA MET A 147 8.34 -9.11 -1.50
C MET A 147 8.02 -8.84 -2.98
N PRO A 148 7.79 -9.86 -3.82
CA PRO A 148 7.48 -9.63 -5.24
C PRO A 148 6.14 -8.92 -5.45
N THR A 149 5.20 -9.12 -4.53
CA THR A 149 3.87 -8.47 -4.49
C THR A 149 3.45 -8.24 -3.05
N ILE A 150 2.50 -7.34 -2.85
CA ILE A 150 1.90 -7.12 -1.53
C ILE A 150 1.14 -8.39 -1.08
N VAL A 151 1.31 -8.75 0.17
CA VAL A 151 0.74 -9.97 0.78
C VAL A 151 -0.77 -9.89 1.09
N SER A 152 -1.49 -8.95 0.49
CA SER A 152 -2.93 -8.71 0.69
C SER A 152 -3.29 -8.21 2.10
N GLY A 153 -2.38 -7.50 2.75
CA GLY A 153 -2.55 -6.94 4.10
C GLY A 153 -1.40 -6.05 4.49
N ASN A 154 -1.43 -5.60 5.72
CA ASN A 154 -0.35 -4.81 6.32
C ASN A 154 0.96 -5.60 6.31
N THR A 155 2.07 -4.93 6.01
CA THR A 155 3.35 -5.58 5.74
C THR A 155 4.25 -5.78 6.97
N ASN A 156 3.85 -5.31 8.16
CA ASN A 156 4.68 -5.41 9.36
C ASN A 156 4.96 -6.87 9.75
N ALA A 157 3.93 -7.69 9.93
CA ALA A 157 4.10 -9.09 10.32
C ALA A 157 4.93 -9.91 9.31
N PRO A 158 4.67 -9.85 7.97
CA PRO A 158 5.52 -10.54 7.02
C PRO A 158 6.96 -9.98 6.97
N THR A 159 7.19 -8.70 7.24
CA THR A 159 8.55 -8.15 7.32
C THR A 159 9.31 -8.73 8.50
N ILE A 160 8.68 -8.84 9.67
CA ILE A 160 9.27 -9.51 10.84
C ILE A 160 9.58 -10.99 10.49
N MET A 161 8.65 -11.71 9.89
CA MET A 161 8.84 -13.09 9.45
C MET A 161 10.04 -13.25 8.49
N ILE A 162 10.18 -12.33 7.53
CA ILE A 162 11.33 -12.29 6.61
C ILE A 162 12.63 -12.14 7.39
N ALA A 163 12.67 -11.23 8.38
CA ALA A 163 13.86 -10.98 9.20
C ALA A 163 14.25 -12.19 10.04
N GLU A 164 13.29 -12.81 10.74
CA GLU A 164 13.51 -14.03 11.53
C GLU A 164 14.02 -15.20 10.66
N LYS A 165 13.38 -15.42 9.52
CA LYS A 165 13.77 -16.45 8.56
C LYS A 165 15.20 -16.22 8.01
N ALA A 166 15.52 -14.97 7.72
CA ALA A 166 16.86 -14.60 7.25
C ALA A 166 17.92 -14.81 8.34
N ALA A 167 17.61 -14.46 9.58
CA ALA A 167 18.48 -14.71 10.72
C ALA A 167 18.82 -16.21 10.85
N ASP A 168 17.83 -17.09 10.75
CA ASP A 168 18.03 -18.54 10.76
C ASP A 168 18.92 -19.03 9.62
N ILE A 169 18.71 -18.49 8.41
CA ILE A 169 19.54 -18.84 7.24
C ILE A 169 20.99 -18.41 7.46
N ILE A 170 21.22 -17.24 8.04
CA ILE A 170 22.55 -16.71 8.33
C ILE A 170 23.22 -17.51 9.43
N LYS A 171 22.54 -17.77 10.54
CA LYS A 171 23.06 -18.58 11.65
C LYS A 171 23.50 -19.96 11.17
N LYS A 172 22.65 -20.66 10.43
CA LYS A 172 22.97 -21.98 9.86
C LYS A 172 24.19 -21.92 8.94
N LYS A 173 24.31 -20.89 8.09
CA LYS A 173 25.42 -20.75 7.15
C LYS A 173 26.77 -20.57 7.87
N TYR A 174 26.80 -19.79 8.94
CA TYR A 174 28.00 -19.40 9.65
C TYR A 174 28.19 -20.19 10.95
N GLN A 175 27.36 -21.21 11.21
CA GLN A 175 27.40 -22.06 12.42
C GLN A 175 27.36 -21.25 13.72
N LEU A 176 26.57 -20.16 13.70
CA LEU A 176 26.33 -19.33 14.87
C LEU A 176 25.25 -19.97 15.73
N GLY A 177 25.52 -20.14 17.01
CA GLY A 177 24.60 -20.70 18.00
C GLY A 177 23.40 -19.80 18.34
#